data_f706dce00baeebd218b3e5a015b35843
#
_entry.id   f706dce00baeebd218b3e5a015b35843
#
_cell.length_a   1.000
_cell.length_b   1.000
_cell.length_c   1.000
_cell.angle_alpha   90.00
_cell.angle_beta   90.00
_cell.angle_gamma   90.00
#
_symmetry.space_group_name_H-M   'P 1'
#
loop_
_entity.id
_entity.type
_entity.pdbx_description
1 polymer ?
#
loop_
_entity_poly.entity_id
_entity_poly.type
_entity_poly.pdbx_seq_one_letter_code
_entity_poly.pdbx_strand_id
1 'polypeptide(L)'
;MAVEATSAGAILFRDTRGRREYLLLKSRPGDWEFPKGGVEGDEELQQTAIREVKEEAGIDQFRLIDGFREDYDYVFEANGKTIHKTVHLFIAKSYEASAELSNEHRDLQWRDYKQAVNTVTQDGPREILEEAHVFLDDLAEEEEI
;
A
#
# COMPACT_ATOMS: atom_id res chain seq x y z
N MET A 1 -23.73 7.29 15.52
CA MET A 1 -23.07 8.06 14.45
C MET A 1 -21.64 7.58 14.29
N ALA A 2 -21.22 7.31 13.06
CA ALA A 2 -19.86 6.85 12.83
C ALA A 2 -18.87 8.00 12.87
N VAL A 3 -17.67 7.74 13.42
CA VAL A 3 -16.57 8.66 13.37
C VAL A 3 -15.81 8.38 12.08
N GLU A 4 -15.55 9.42 11.29
CA GLU A 4 -14.79 9.29 10.06
C GLU A 4 -13.28 9.30 10.34
N ALA A 5 -12.55 8.40 9.71
CA ALA A 5 -11.10 8.35 9.80
C ALA A 5 -10.51 8.12 8.41
N THR A 6 -9.35 8.71 8.16
CA THR A 6 -8.69 8.64 6.86
C THR A 6 -7.26 8.15 7.01
N SER A 7 -6.89 7.21 6.16
CA SER A 7 -5.53 6.71 6.05
C SER A 7 -5.07 6.80 4.61
N ALA A 8 -3.76 6.77 4.41
CA ALA A 8 -3.17 6.70 3.09
C ALA A 8 -1.94 5.81 3.13
N GLY A 9 -1.65 5.21 2.01
CA GLY A 9 -0.50 4.33 1.86
C GLY A 9 -0.20 4.11 0.39
N ALA A 10 0.60 3.09 0.12
CA ALA A 10 1.02 2.82 -1.25
C ALA A 10 1.17 1.34 -1.53
N ILE A 11 0.82 0.97 -2.75
CA ILE A 11 1.18 -0.31 -3.33
C ILE A 11 2.60 -0.13 -3.84
N LEU A 12 3.55 -0.73 -3.13
CA LEU A 12 4.97 -0.56 -3.42
C LEU A 12 5.44 -1.71 -4.29
N PHE A 13 6.12 -1.39 -5.38
CA PHE A 13 6.67 -2.40 -6.26
C PHE A 13 8.15 -2.12 -6.54
N ARG A 14 8.84 -3.15 -7.01
CA ARG A 14 10.20 -3.06 -7.52
C ARG A 14 10.32 -3.92 -8.76
N ASP A 15 11.26 -3.55 -9.62
CA ASP A 15 11.60 -4.37 -10.78
C ASP A 15 12.92 -5.08 -10.47
N THR A 16 12.89 -6.40 -10.46
CA THR A 16 14.05 -7.24 -10.19
C THR A 16 14.21 -8.24 -11.32
N ARG A 17 15.30 -8.13 -12.08
CA ARG A 17 15.61 -9.05 -13.18
C ARG A 17 14.46 -9.20 -14.19
N GLY A 18 13.84 -8.07 -14.53
CA GLY A 18 12.73 -8.06 -15.47
C GLY A 18 11.40 -8.50 -14.88
N ARG A 19 11.33 -8.71 -13.58
CA ARG A 19 10.11 -9.09 -12.88
C ARG A 19 9.64 -7.97 -11.98
N ARG A 20 8.34 -7.75 -11.97
CA ARG A 20 7.72 -6.82 -11.02
C ARG A 20 7.30 -7.59 -9.79
N GLU A 21 7.74 -7.11 -8.63
CA GLU A 21 7.37 -7.67 -7.34
C GLU A 21 6.72 -6.61 -6.49
N TYR A 22 5.74 -7.01 -5.69
CA TYR A 22 4.99 -6.13 -4.79
C TYR A 22 5.35 -6.44 -3.35
N LEU A 23 5.45 -5.41 -2.52
CA LEU A 23 5.75 -5.56 -1.11
C LEU A 23 4.47 -5.76 -0.30
N LEU A 24 4.44 -6.83 0.47
CA LEU A 24 3.35 -7.10 1.41
C LEU A 24 3.92 -7.16 2.83
N LEU A 25 3.19 -6.57 3.76
CA LEU A 25 3.54 -6.55 5.17
C LEU A 25 2.48 -7.31 5.95
N LYS A 26 2.91 -8.17 6.84
CA LYS A 26 2.00 -8.93 7.70
C LYS A 26 1.74 -8.14 8.97
N SER A 27 0.51 -7.70 9.15
CA SER A 27 0.12 -6.94 10.34
C SER A 27 -0.21 -7.86 11.50
N ARG A 28 -0.36 -7.27 12.69
CA ARG A 28 -0.95 -7.93 13.85
C ARG A 28 -2.44 -7.65 13.81
N PRO A 29 -3.30 -8.60 13.61
CA PRO A 29 -3.34 -10.02 13.93
C PRO A 29 -3.01 -11.01 12.80
N GLY A 30 -2.40 -10.60 11.74
CA GLY A 30 -1.92 -11.55 10.75
C GLY A 30 -2.40 -11.33 9.33
N ASP A 31 -3.01 -10.18 9.06
CA ASP A 31 -3.41 -9.82 7.72
C ASP A 31 -2.21 -9.37 6.89
N TRP A 32 -2.21 -9.75 5.62
CA TRP A 32 -1.22 -9.28 4.66
C TRP A 32 -1.77 -8.03 3.96
N GLU A 33 -1.02 -6.94 4.01
CA GLU A 33 -1.48 -5.65 3.52
C GLU A 33 -0.34 -4.79 2.97
N PHE A 34 -0.69 -3.61 2.45
CA PHE A 34 0.29 -2.63 1.98
C PHE A 34 0.63 -1.64 3.09
N PRO A 35 1.81 -0.98 3.03
CA PRO A 35 2.13 0.08 4.00
C PRO A 35 1.08 1.18 3.96
N LYS A 36 0.54 1.53 5.10
CA LYS A 36 -0.47 2.58 5.23
C LYS A 36 -0.58 3.03 6.67
N GLY A 37 -1.15 4.21 6.86
CA GLY A 37 -1.45 4.70 8.20
C GLY A 37 -2.28 5.97 8.18
N GLY A 38 -2.64 6.45 9.37
CA GLY A 38 -3.50 7.60 9.53
C GLY A 38 -2.87 8.91 9.09
N VAL A 39 -3.70 9.79 8.54
CA VAL A 39 -3.30 11.16 8.22
C VAL A 39 -3.03 11.90 9.51
N GLU A 40 -1.93 12.61 9.59
CA GLU A 40 -1.55 13.40 10.75
C GLU A 40 -1.62 14.89 10.43
N GLY A 41 -2.29 15.65 11.31
CA GLY A 41 -2.37 17.10 11.17
C GLY A 41 -2.89 17.54 9.81
N ASP A 42 -2.13 18.39 9.15
CA ASP A 42 -2.50 18.96 7.86
C ASP A 42 -1.88 18.23 6.67
N GLU A 43 -1.40 17.00 6.88
CA GLU A 43 -0.80 16.24 5.79
C GLU A 43 -1.77 16.08 4.62
N GLU A 44 -1.24 16.19 3.41
CA GLU A 44 -1.95 15.74 2.23
C GLU A 44 -1.81 14.22 2.12
N LEU A 45 -2.69 13.58 1.37
CA LEU A 45 -2.69 12.13 1.26
C LEU A 45 -1.35 11.57 0.76
N GLN A 46 -0.71 12.23 -0.21
CA GLN A 46 0.61 11.83 -0.70
C GLN A 46 1.67 11.90 0.39
N GLN A 47 1.62 12.94 1.21
CA GLN A 47 2.58 13.11 2.32
C GLN A 47 2.42 11.98 3.33
N THR A 48 1.17 11.63 3.65
CA THR A 48 0.88 10.51 4.55
C THR A 48 1.42 9.20 3.98
N ALA A 49 1.15 8.94 2.70
CA ALA A 49 1.62 7.72 2.03
C ALA A 49 3.14 7.62 2.05
N ILE A 50 3.84 8.72 1.75
CA ILE A 50 5.30 8.76 1.76
C ILE A 50 5.82 8.48 3.17
N ARG A 51 5.27 9.14 4.17
CA ARG A 51 5.69 8.95 5.56
C ARG A 51 5.48 7.50 6.01
N GLU A 52 4.32 6.94 5.70
CA GLU A 52 3.99 5.56 6.12
C GLU A 52 4.86 4.51 5.43
N VAL A 53 5.20 4.70 4.16
CA VAL A 53 6.14 3.78 3.49
C VAL A 53 7.48 3.78 4.22
N LYS A 54 7.99 4.95 4.59
CA LYS A 54 9.25 5.04 5.32
C LYS A 54 9.17 4.40 6.69
N GLU A 55 8.11 4.67 7.43
CA GLU A 55 7.94 4.16 8.79
C GLU A 55 7.69 2.66 8.84
N GLU A 56 6.81 2.15 7.98
CA GLU A 56 6.40 0.75 8.04
C GLU A 56 7.32 -0.20 7.29
N ALA A 57 7.81 0.21 6.13
CA ALA A 57 8.66 -0.64 5.30
C ALA A 57 10.15 -0.34 5.45
N GLY A 58 10.51 0.79 6.05
CA GLY A 58 11.91 1.18 6.20
C GLY A 58 12.59 1.51 4.87
N ILE A 59 11.82 1.87 3.85
CA ILE A 59 12.35 2.19 2.53
C ILE A 59 12.41 3.70 2.37
N ASP A 60 13.58 4.22 2.03
CA ASP A 60 13.81 5.65 1.81
C ASP A 60 13.89 6.03 0.33
N GLN A 61 14.36 5.11 -0.51
CA GLN A 61 14.58 5.37 -1.93
C GLN A 61 13.41 4.85 -2.75
N PHE A 62 12.39 5.70 -2.91
CA PHE A 62 11.21 5.38 -3.71
C PHE A 62 10.59 6.66 -4.22
N ARG A 63 9.68 6.53 -5.20
CA ARG A 63 8.87 7.65 -5.66
C ARG A 63 7.45 7.21 -5.95
N LEU A 64 6.49 8.10 -5.76
CA LEU A 64 5.11 7.86 -6.14
C LEU A 64 4.99 7.94 -7.66
N ILE A 65 4.17 7.07 -8.22
CA ILE A 65 3.87 7.07 -9.65
C ILE A 65 2.63 7.95 -9.88
N ASP A 66 2.74 8.94 -10.74
CA ASP A 66 1.64 9.85 -11.02
C ASP A 66 0.48 9.14 -11.74
N GLY A 67 -0.72 9.62 -11.47
CA GLY A 67 -1.90 9.21 -12.22
C GLY A 67 -2.70 8.07 -11.62
N PHE A 68 -2.33 7.57 -10.46
CA PHE A 68 -3.08 6.51 -9.79
C PHE A 68 -3.38 6.85 -8.34
N ARG A 69 -4.64 6.76 -7.98
CA ARG A 69 -5.10 6.78 -6.58
C ARG A 69 -6.46 6.12 -6.54
N GLU A 70 -6.58 5.08 -5.74
CA GLU A 70 -7.84 4.38 -5.51
C GLU A 70 -8.05 4.24 -4.02
N ASP A 71 -9.29 4.07 -3.60
CA ASP A 71 -9.59 3.94 -2.19
C ASP A 71 -10.55 2.77 -1.91
N TYR A 72 -10.51 2.33 -0.66
CA TYR A 72 -11.47 1.39 -0.12
C TYR A 72 -11.85 1.84 1.28
N ASP A 73 -12.98 1.37 1.77
CA ASP A 73 -13.44 1.73 3.10
C ASP A 73 -13.95 0.52 3.87
N TYR A 74 -13.96 0.65 5.18
CA TYR A 74 -14.51 -0.36 6.06
C TYR A 74 -14.94 0.29 7.37
N VAL A 75 -15.77 -0.46 8.11
CA VAL A 75 -16.33 0.00 9.38
C VAL A 75 -15.88 -0.96 10.48
N PHE A 76 -15.49 -0.42 11.61
CA PHE A 76 -15.11 -1.23 12.77
C PHE A 76 -15.49 -0.51 14.06
N GLU A 77 -15.50 -1.28 15.16
CA GLU A 77 -15.80 -0.75 16.48
C GLU A 77 -14.50 -0.59 17.26
N ALA A 78 -14.33 0.56 17.91
CA ALA A 78 -13.19 0.83 18.79
C ALA A 78 -13.61 1.76 19.90
N ASN A 79 -13.31 1.39 21.14
CA ASN A 79 -13.61 2.21 22.34
C ASN A 79 -15.09 2.62 22.42
N GLY A 80 -15.99 1.70 22.06
CA GLY A 80 -17.43 1.95 22.10
C GLY A 80 -17.95 2.85 20.98
N LYS A 81 -17.12 3.13 19.99
CA LYS A 81 -17.50 3.98 18.84
C LYS A 81 -17.44 3.19 17.55
N THR A 82 -18.35 3.52 16.64
CA THR A 82 -18.29 3.01 15.27
C THR A 82 -17.38 3.92 14.46
N ILE A 83 -16.38 3.34 13.82
CA ILE A 83 -15.42 4.09 13.01
C ILE A 83 -15.56 3.66 11.56
N HIS A 84 -15.76 4.64 10.68
CA HIS A 84 -15.74 4.45 9.23
C HIS A 84 -14.41 4.93 8.70
N LYS A 85 -13.59 4.02 8.22
CA LYS A 85 -12.25 4.33 7.74
C LYS A 85 -12.18 4.25 6.22
N THR A 86 -11.64 5.28 5.60
CA THR A 86 -11.32 5.30 4.17
C THR A 86 -9.81 5.27 4.01
N VAL A 87 -9.31 4.34 3.21
CA VAL A 87 -7.88 4.19 2.93
C VAL A 87 -7.63 4.53 1.47
N HIS A 88 -6.73 5.50 1.23
CA HIS A 88 -6.32 5.88 -0.12
C HIS A 88 -4.98 5.24 -0.44
N LEU A 89 -4.91 4.53 -1.56
CA LEU A 89 -3.69 3.86 -1.99
C LEU A 89 -3.15 4.48 -3.27
N PHE A 90 -1.88 4.87 -3.20
CA PHE A 90 -1.09 5.29 -4.35
C PHE A 90 -0.25 4.12 -4.83
N ILE A 91 0.51 4.31 -5.88
CA ILE A 91 1.53 3.35 -6.32
C ILE A 91 2.89 3.99 -6.10
N ALA A 92 3.84 3.23 -5.58
CA ALA A 92 5.20 3.70 -5.39
C ALA A 92 6.20 2.70 -5.96
N LYS A 93 7.24 3.21 -6.59
CA LYS A 93 8.33 2.38 -7.11
C LYS A 93 9.51 2.48 -6.17
N SER A 94 9.97 1.35 -5.67
CA SER A 94 11.14 1.26 -4.80
C SER A 94 12.41 1.09 -5.64
N TYR A 95 13.47 1.80 -5.23
CA TYR A 95 14.80 1.67 -5.82
C TYR A 95 15.75 0.93 -4.86
N GLU A 96 15.23 0.45 -3.75
CA GLU A 96 16.00 -0.30 -2.76
C GLU A 96 15.68 -1.79 -2.85
N ALA A 97 16.71 -2.62 -2.66
CA ALA A 97 16.56 -4.07 -2.74
C ALA A 97 15.98 -4.68 -1.46
N SER A 98 16.07 -3.97 -0.34
CA SER A 98 15.63 -4.48 0.96
C SER A 98 14.66 -3.53 1.64
N ALA A 99 13.88 -4.07 2.56
CA ALA A 99 12.98 -3.31 3.41
C ALA A 99 13.10 -3.82 4.83
N GLU A 100 12.86 -2.95 5.80
CA GLU A 100 12.90 -3.29 7.21
C GLU A 100 11.49 -3.34 7.79
N LEU A 101 11.24 -4.26 8.71
CA LEU A 101 9.94 -4.36 9.37
C LEU A 101 9.75 -3.25 10.39
N SER A 102 8.55 -2.69 10.42
CA SER A 102 8.14 -1.79 11.48
C SER A 102 7.71 -2.60 12.71
N ASN A 103 7.41 -1.89 13.82
CA ASN A 103 6.90 -2.53 15.03
C ASN A 103 5.49 -3.10 14.87
N GLU A 104 4.75 -2.65 13.87
CA GLU A 104 3.39 -3.08 13.62
C GLU A 104 3.28 -4.37 12.83
N HIS A 105 4.31 -4.68 12.05
CA HIS A 105 4.30 -5.83 11.14
C HIS A 105 5.29 -6.88 11.59
N ARG A 106 4.90 -8.14 11.43
CA ARG A 106 5.70 -9.30 11.86
C ARG A 106 6.50 -9.92 10.74
N ASP A 107 6.14 -9.61 9.50
CA ASP A 107 6.78 -10.24 8.37
C ASP A 107 6.67 -9.33 7.16
N LEU A 108 7.56 -9.55 6.21
CA LEU A 108 7.66 -8.74 5.01
C LEU A 108 7.99 -9.68 3.86
N GLN A 109 7.26 -9.53 2.75
CA GLN A 109 7.49 -10.36 1.57
C GLN A 109 7.38 -9.53 0.30
N TRP A 110 8.34 -9.74 -0.62
CA TRP A 110 8.24 -9.31 -1.99
C TRP A 110 7.67 -10.48 -2.79
N ARG A 111 6.59 -10.24 -3.53
CA ARG A 111 5.89 -11.28 -4.26
C ARG A 111 5.56 -10.81 -5.66
N ASP A 112 5.61 -11.72 -6.64
CA ASP A 112 5.11 -11.40 -7.97
C ASP A 112 3.61 -11.15 -7.91
N TYR A 113 3.03 -10.65 -9.00
CA TYR A 113 1.62 -10.26 -9.01
C TYR A 113 0.68 -11.41 -8.61
N LYS A 114 0.88 -12.57 -9.20
CA LYS A 114 0.00 -13.73 -8.94
C LYS A 114 0.04 -14.13 -7.47
N GLN A 115 1.24 -14.20 -6.91
CA GLN A 115 1.43 -14.51 -5.49
C GLN A 115 0.85 -13.42 -4.60
N ALA A 116 1.07 -12.15 -4.96
CA ALA A 116 0.56 -11.01 -4.18
C ALA A 116 -0.95 -11.00 -4.12
N VAL A 117 -1.63 -11.18 -5.25
CA VAL A 117 -3.11 -11.24 -5.31
C VAL A 117 -3.64 -12.34 -4.41
N ASN A 118 -2.97 -13.51 -4.40
CA ASN A 118 -3.39 -14.63 -3.58
C ASN A 118 -3.07 -14.46 -2.09
N THR A 119 -2.17 -13.55 -1.75
CA THR A 119 -1.70 -13.35 -0.38
C THR A 119 -2.42 -12.21 0.33
N VAL A 120 -2.74 -11.12 -0.36
CA VAL A 120 -3.45 -9.99 0.24
C VAL A 120 -4.76 -10.49 0.86
N THR A 121 -4.96 -10.21 2.14
CA THR A 121 -6.05 -10.79 2.92
C THR A 121 -7.40 -10.16 2.64
N GLN A 122 -7.47 -8.85 2.52
CA GLN A 122 -8.73 -8.13 2.36
C GLN A 122 -9.08 -7.92 0.88
N ASP A 123 -10.38 -7.95 0.58
CA ASP A 123 -10.87 -7.77 -0.80
C ASP A 123 -10.60 -6.39 -1.36
N GLY A 124 -10.81 -5.33 -0.57
CA GLY A 124 -10.61 -3.96 -1.01
C GLY A 124 -9.21 -3.70 -1.56
N PRO A 125 -8.15 -3.90 -0.76
CA PRO A 125 -6.79 -3.72 -1.27
C PRO A 125 -6.41 -4.71 -2.38
N ARG A 126 -6.99 -5.91 -2.39
CA ARG A 126 -6.75 -6.87 -3.47
C ARG A 126 -7.25 -6.34 -4.81
N GLU A 127 -8.46 -5.81 -4.83
CA GLU A 127 -9.04 -5.22 -6.04
C GLU A 127 -8.22 -4.04 -6.54
N ILE A 128 -7.71 -3.22 -5.62
CA ILE A 128 -6.87 -2.08 -5.98
C ILE A 128 -5.52 -2.56 -6.53
N LEU A 129 -4.97 -3.65 -5.97
CA LEU A 129 -3.75 -4.24 -6.52
C LEU A 129 -3.95 -4.68 -7.97
N GLU A 130 -5.10 -5.29 -8.27
CA GLU A 130 -5.42 -5.69 -9.63
C GLU A 130 -5.49 -4.47 -10.57
N GLU A 131 -6.12 -3.40 -10.13
CA GLU A 131 -6.18 -2.15 -10.90
C GLU A 131 -4.80 -1.54 -11.08
N ALA A 132 -3.99 -1.53 -10.03
CA ALA A 132 -2.63 -1.00 -10.06
C ALA A 132 -1.76 -1.76 -11.05
N HIS A 133 -1.89 -3.08 -11.07
CA HIS A 133 -1.12 -3.92 -11.96
C HIS A 133 -1.42 -3.62 -13.43
N VAL A 134 -2.72 -3.47 -13.77
CA VAL A 134 -3.15 -3.08 -15.11
C VAL A 134 -2.59 -1.70 -15.47
N PHE A 135 -2.69 -0.75 -14.55
CA PHE A 135 -2.18 0.60 -14.75
C PHE A 135 -0.67 0.58 -15.05
N LEU A 136 0.10 -0.20 -14.31
CA LEU A 136 1.55 -0.29 -14.50
C LEU A 136 1.91 -0.98 -15.80
N ASP A 137 1.15 -2.00 -16.21
CA ASP A 137 1.36 -2.66 -17.49
C ASP A 137 1.10 -1.71 -18.65
N ASP A 138 0.02 -0.92 -18.57
CA ASP A 138 -0.31 0.08 -19.59
C ASP A 138 0.77 1.16 -19.67
N LEU A 139 1.25 1.61 -18.51
CA LEU A 139 2.30 2.62 -18.44
C LEU A 139 3.61 2.10 -19.04
N ALA A 140 3.96 0.86 -18.79
CA ALA A 140 5.15 0.23 -19.36
C ALA A 140 5.07 0.14 -20.89
N GLU A 141 3.89 -0.18 -21.42
CA GLU A 141 3.66 -0.21 -22.87
C GLU A 141 3.85 1.17 -23.50
N GLU A 142 3.35 2.22 -22.84
CA GLU A 142 3.53 3.60 -23.32
C GLU A 142 5.00 4.02 -23.34
N GLU A 143 5.77 3.60 -22.35
CA GLU A 143 7.20 3.93 -22.25
C GLU A 143 8.05 3.21 -23.29
N GLU A 144 7.60 2.10 -23.83
CA GLU A 144 8.32 1.32 -24.82
C GLU A 144 8.20 1.86 -26.25
N ILE A 145 7.31 2.82 -26.48
CA ILE A 145 7.08 3.41 -27.81
C ILE A 145 8.16 4.45 -28.20
#